data_5c908aaee7997a4c8aed3c3585b8a3f9
#
_entry.id   5c908aaee7997a4c8aed3c3585b8a3f9
#
_cell.length_a   1.000
_cell.length_b   1.000
_cell.length_c   1.000
_cell.angle_alpha   90.00
_cell.angle_beta   90.00
_cell.angle_gamma   90.00
#
_symmetry.space_group_name_H-M   'P 1'
#
loop_
_entity.id
_entity.type
_entity.pdbx_description
1 polymer ?
#
loop_
_entity_poly.entity_id
_entity_poly.type
_entity_poly.pdbx_seq_one_letter_code
_entity_poly.pdbx_strand_id
1 'polypeptide(L)'
;ISPTFMQTVSVFDVESKTWYLQNTTGDIPPQLTEFCSVLASAADGSSHNIYIYGGYDGLDYNANPSDDVYILSLPSFRWVKAYTGTNTHSRSGHGCIKVYPDQMLAIGGQHVDSTHCLEGGVIVNFNLNTLRFEDEYDPTKWSKYKVPDLVTKWIGGK
;
A
#
# COMPACT_ATOMS: atom_id res chain seq x y z
N ILE A 1 15.67 10.37 -13.06
CA ILE A 1 14.98 9.79 -11.89
C ILE A 1 14.90 10.88 -10.85
N SER A 2 13.71 11.14 -10.36
CA SER A 2 13.53 12.17 -9.34
C SER A 2 13.78 11.55 -7.97
N PRO A 3 14.81 11.97 -7.22
CA PRO A 3 15.02 11.48 -5.86
C PRO A 3 13.88 11.90 -4.93
N THR A 4 12.94 12.70 -5.41
CA THR A 4 11.80 13.22 -4.67
C THR A 4 10.47 12.57 -5.11
N PHE A 5 10.54 11.46 -5.86
CA PHE A 5 9.37 10.84 -6.51
C PHE A 5 8.18 10.60 -5.56
N MET A 6 8.42 10.09 -4.35
CA MET A 6 7.37 9.84 -3.36
C MET A 6 7.17 11.00 -2.38
N GLN A 7 7.96 12.08 -2.48
CA GLN A 7 7.83 13.25 -1.60
C GLN A 7 6.70 14.19 -2.02
N THR A 8 6.20 14.02 -3.23
CA THR A 8 5.06 14.78 -3.74
C THR A 8 4.06 13.86 -4.41
N VAL A 9 2.79 14.22 -4.35
CA VAL A 9 1.71 13.57 -5.10
C VAL A 9 0.96 14.60 -5.92
N SER A 10 0.59 14.22 -7.14
CA SER A 10 -0.26 15.05 -8.00
C SER A 10 -1.72 14.80 -7.62
N VAL A 11 -2.43 15.86 -7.33
CA VAL A 11 -3.85 15.85 -6.97
C VAL A 11 -4.64 16.59 -8.04
N PHE A 12 -5.62 15.94 -8.63
CA PHE A 12 -6.54 16.56 -9.58
C PHE A 12 -7.84 16.91 -8.89
N ASP A 13 -8.15 18.19 -8.84
CA ASP A 13 -9.45 18.67 -8.39
C ASP A 13 -10.45 18.60 -9.55
N VAL A 14 -11.45 17.74 -9.38
CA VAL A 14 -12.46 17.48 -10.42
C VAL A 14 -13.38 18.69 -10.64
N GLU A 15 -13.66 19.46 -9.60
CA GLU A 15 -14.55 20.62 -9.67
C GLU A 15 -13.88 21.79 -10.42
N SER A 16 -12.69 22.19 -9.98
CA SER A 16 -11.93 23.27 -10.62
C SER A 16 -11.18 22.82 -11.88
N LYS A 17 -11.12 21.50 -12.16
CA LYS A 17 -10.34 20.88 -13.26
C LYS A 17 -8.87 21.28 -13.25
N THR A 18 -8.31 21.41 -12.06
CA THR A 18 -6.95 21.90 -11.84
C THR A 18 -6.08 20.83 -11.17
N TRP A 19 -4.83 20.73 -11.62
CA TRP A 19 -3.82 19.90 -10.98
C TRP A 19 -3.07 20.68 -9.91
N TYR A 20 -2.86 20.03 -8.77
CA TYR A 20 -2.05 20.54 -7.68
C TYR A 20 -0.94 19.53 -7.37
N LEU A 21 0.20 20.05 -6.93
CA LEU A 21 1.30 19.24 -6.43
C LEU A 21 1.33 19.38 -4.90
N GLN A 22 1.10 18.27 -4.21
CA GLN A 22 1.03 18.24 -2.76
C GLN A 22 2.25 17.53 -2.18
N ASN A 23 2.96 18.22 -1.28
CA ASN A 23 4.05 17.61 -0.54
C ASN A 23 3.53 16.59 0.46
N THR A 24 4.25 15.49 0.61
CA THR A 24 3.99 14.46 1.62
C THR A 24 4.98 14.57 2.78
N THR A 25 4.65 13.93 3.89
CA THR A 25 5.46 13.90 5.12
C THR A 25 5.51 12.48 5.68
N GLY A 26 6.23 12.27 6.77
CA GLY A 26 6.27 10.99 7.51
C GLY A 26 7.26 9.99 6.95
N ASP A 27 6.92 8.71 6.98
CA ASP A 27 7.75 7.60 6.51
C ASP A 27 7.65 7.47 4.99
N ILE A 28 8.21 8.45 4.28
CA ILE A 28 8.10 8.52 2.83
C ILE A 28 8.73 7.27 2.20
N PRO A 29 7.98 6.51 1.36
CA PRO A 29 8.54 5.35 0.69
C PRO A 29 9.76 5.73 -0.17
N PRO A 30 10.71 4.80 -0.36
CA PRO A 30 11.71 4.97 -1.40
C PRO A 30 11.04 5.10 -2.78
N GLN A 31 11.82 5.37 -3.81
CA GLN A 31 11.31 5.30 -5.16
C GLN A 31 10.75 3.90 -5.44
N LEU A 32 9.47 3.81 -5.77
CA LEU A 32 8.77 2.57 -6.09
C LEU A 32 7.96 2.73 -7.37
N THR A 33 8.01 1.72 -8.21
CA THR A 33 7.15 1.54 -9.37
C THR A 33 6.55 0.14 -9.35
N GLU A 34 5.51 -0.10 -10.15
CA GLU A 34 4.82 -1.39 -10.23
C GLU A 34 4.30 -1.93 -8.87
N PHE A 35 4.08 -1.04 -7.93
CA PHE A 35 3.31 -1.36 -6.72
C PHE A 35 1.81 -1.40 -7.02
N CYS A 36 1.04 -2.07 -6.19
CA CYS A 36 -0.42 -1.98 -6.24
C CYS A 36 -0.98 -1.13 -5.09
N SER A 37 -2.24 -0.72 -5.18
CA SER A 37 -2.87 0.08 -4.14
C SER A 37 -4.34 -0.26 -3.92
N VAL A 38 -4.81 -0.03 -2.68
CA VAL A 38 -6.23 -0.02 -2.32
C VAL A 38 -6.55 1.14 -1.39
N LEU A 39 -7.81 1.57 -1.39
CA LEU A 39 -8.31 2.63 -0.51
C LEU A 39 -9.20 2.04 0.60
N ALA A 40 -8.94 2.48 1.83
CA ALA A 40 -9.82 2.23 2.97
C ALA A 40 -10.08 3.55 3.72
N SER A 41 -11.36 3.85 3.96
CA SER A 41 -11.77 5.11 4.59
C SER A 41 -12.28 4.87 6.00
N ALA A 42 -11.99 5.80 6.91
CA ALA A 42 -12.58 5.83 8.23
C ALA A 42 -14.11 5.85 8.14
N ALA A 43 -14.78 5.19 9.07
CA ALA A 43 -16.24 5.07 9.06
C ALA A 43 -16.96 6.43 9.20
N ASP A 44 -16.30 7.38 9.86
CA ASP A 44 -16.77 8.75 10.05
C ASP A 44 -16.34 9.72 8.93
N GLY A 45 -15.60 9.22 7.91
CA GLY A 45 -15.10 10.02 6.81
C GLY A 45 -13.92 10.94 7.17
N SER A 46 -13.38 10.84 8.39
CA SER A 46 -12.30 11.73 8.87
C SER A 46 -10.97 11.50 8.18
N SER A 47 -10.74 10.33 7.61
CA SER A 47 -9.53 10.00 6.85
C SER A 47 -9.78 8.98 5.74
N HIS A 48 -8.93 9.09 4.71
CA HIS A 48 -8.88 8.16 3.60
C HIS A 48 -7.45 7.63 3.49
N ASN A 49 -7.29 6.32 3.64
CA ASN A 49 -5.99 5.69 3.78
C ASN A 49 -5.70 4.85 2.53
N ILE A 50 -4.73 5.29 1.73
CA ILE A 50 -4.29 4.61 0.53
C ILE A 50 -3.13 3.69 0.91
N TYR A 51 -3.37 2.39 0.86
CA TYR A 51 -2.36 1.36 1.08
C TYR A 51 -1.64 1.11 -0.24
N ILE A 52 -0.32 1.12 -0.23
CA ILE A 52 0.50 0.66 -1.35
C ILE A 52 1.34 -0.53 -0.90
N TYR A 53 1.54 -1.49 -1.78
CA TYR A 53 2.25 -2.72 -1.48
C TYR A 53 3.16 -3.12 -2.63
N GLY A 54 4.37 -3.57 -2.26
CA GLY A 54 5.32 -4.14 -3.20
C GLY A 54 5.98 -3.12 -4.13
N GLY A 55 6.31 -3.58 -5.32
CA GLY A 55 7.02 -2.77 -6.32
C GLY A 55 8.54 -2.83 -6.19
N TYR A 56 9.23 -2.18 -7.11
CA TYR A 56 10.69 -2.08 -7.13
C TYR A 56 11.12 -0.64 -7.49
N ASP A 57 12.41 -0.34 -7.46
CA ASP A 57 12.94 1.02 -7.66
C ASP A 57 12.82 1.54 -9.11
N GLY A 58 12.50 0.66 -10.06
CA GLY A 58 12.38 1.01 -11.48
C GLY A 58 13.73 1.20 -12.18
N LEU A 59 14.84 0.87 -11.55
CA LEU A 59 16.19 1.09 -12.05
C LEU A 59 16.93 -0.21 -12.30
N ASP A 60 16.95 -1.06 -11.29
CA ASP A 60 17.63 -2.35 -11.35
C ASP A 60 16.61 -3.46 -11.49
N TYR A 61 16.54 -3.99 -12.70
CA TYR A 61 15.68 -5.12 -13.04
C TYR A 61 16.01 -6.39 -12.25
N ASN A 62 17.22 -6.46 -11.68
CA ASN A 62 17.69 -7.58 -10.88
C ASN A 62 17.54 -7.34 -9.38
N ALA A 63 17.09 -6.17 -8.96
CA ALA A 63 16.80 -5.92 -7.55
C ALA A 63 15.53 -6.67 -7.12
N ASN A 64 15.58 -7.27 -5.95
CA ASN A 64 14.40 -7.90 -5.38
C ASN A 64 13.29 -6.86 -5.18
N PRO A 65 12.07 -7.15 -5.64
CA PRO A 65 10.93 -6.30 -5.31
C PRO A 65 10.70 -6.24 -3.81
N SER A 66 10.04 -5.19 -3.38
CA SER A 66 9.67 -5.00 -1.98
C SER A 66 8.45 -5.86 -1.61
N ASP A 67 8.32 -6.18 -0.32
CA ASP A 67 7.07 -6.60 0.31
C ASP A 67 6.67 -5.65 1.45
N ASP A 68 7.24 -4.45 1.47
CA ASP A 68 6.81 -3.38 2.37
C ASP A 68 5.38 -2.94 2.03
N VAL A 69 4.66 -2.52 3.07
CA VAL A 69 3.36 -1.85 2.92
C VAL A 69 3.44 -0.47 3.54
N TYR A 70 3.04 0.54 2.78
CA TYR A 70 2.93 1.92 3.25
C TYR A 70 1.48 2.41 3.15
N ILE A 71 1.12 3.36 3.98
CA ILE A 71 -0.18 4.02 3.98
C ILE A 71 0.04 5.52 3.75
N LEU A 72 -0.58 6.08 2.71
CA LEU A 72 -0.74 7.52 2.57
C LEU A 72 -2.09 7.91 3.16
N SER A 73 -2.07 8.64 4.26
CA SER A 73 -3.30 9.09 4.92
C SER A 73 -3.71 10.49 4.45
N LEU A 74 -4.95 10.62 4.00
CA LEU A 74 -5.57 11.88 3.58
C LEU A 74 -6.59 12.32 4.62
N PRO A 75 -6.75 13.63 4.87
CA PRO A 75 -6.16 14.76 4.14
C PRO A 75 -4.78 15.20 4.63
N SER A 76 -4.15 14.48 5.56
CA SER A 76 -2.85 14.88 6.15
C SER A 76 -1.67 14.77 5.18
N PHE A 77 -1.81 14.02 4.09
CA PHE A 77 -0.74 13.67 3.15
C PHE A 77 0.51 13.12 3.85
N ARG A 78 0.26 12.27 4.85
CA ARG A 78 1.32 11.66 5.64
C ARG A 78 1.48 10.18 5.29
N TRP A 79 2.70 9.80 4.99
CA TRP A 79 3.10 8.42 4.85
C TRP A 79 3.36 7.77 6.22
N VAL A 80 2.91 6.54 6.34
CA VAL A 80 3.18 5.69 7.50
C VAL A 80 3.62 4.33 6.98
N LYS A 81 4.77 3.83 7.44
CA LYS A 81 5.20 2.47 7.10
C LYS A 81 4.41 1.48 7.93
N ALA A 82 3.47 0.79 7.29
CA ALA A 82 2.54 -0.12 7.95
C ALA A 82 3.14 -1.51 8.20
N TYR A 83 3.97 -1.99 7.28
CA TYR A 83 4.61 -3.30 7.39
C TYR A 83 6.02 -3.21 6.81
N THR A 84 6.98 -3.80 7.52
CA THR A 84 8.35 -3.99 7.02
C THR A 84 8.50 -5.42 6.55
N GLY A 85 8.77 -5.56 5.28
CA GLY A 85 8.86 -6.84 4.62
C GLY A 85 10.02 -7.71 5.08
N THR A 86 9.87 -8.99 4.83
CA THR A 86 10.88 -10.03 5.11
C THR A 86 11.32 -10.75 3.84
N ASN A 87 10.91 -10.23 2.68
CA ASN A 87 11.08 -10.80 1.34
C ASN A 87 10.25 -12.06 1.07
N THR A 88 9.37 -12.47 1.98
CA THR A 88 8.53 -13.67 1.79
C THR A 88 7.39 -13.41 0.80
N HIS A 89 6.92 -12.18 0.68
CA HIS A 89 5.81 -11.81 -0.19
C HIS A 89 6.21 -10.80 -1.27
N SER A 90 7.50 -10.66 -1.52
CA SER A 90 8.07 -9.67 -2.46
C SER A 90 7.55 -9.88 -3.87
N ARG A 91 7.05 -8.80 -4.49
CA ARG A 91 6.54 -8.82 -5.86
C ARG A 91 6.40 -7.44 -6.47
N SER A 92 6.43 -7.40 -7.79
CA SER A 92 6.11 -6.21 -8.60
C SER A 92 5.15 -6.57 -9.74
N GLY A 93 4.47 -5.60 -10.32
CA GLY A 93 3.54 -5.80 -11.43
C GLY A 93 2.27 -6.59 -11.08
N HIS A 94 1.95 -6.71 -9.80
CA HIS A 94 0.75 -7.37 -9.29
C HIS A 94 -0.44 -6.41 -9.22
N GLY A 95 -1.66 -6.97 -9.21
CA GLY A 95 -2.89 -6.21 -8.97
C GLY A 95 -3.36 -6.35 -7.53
N CYS A 96 -3.91 -5.28 -6.95
CA CYS A 96 -4.56 -5.33 -5.65
C CYS A 96 -6.06 -5.05 -5.74
N ILE A 97 -6.84 -5.77 -4.96
CA ILE A 97 -8.26 -5.55 -4.81
C ILE A 97 -8.66 -5.62 -3.33
N LYS A 98 -9.49 -4.69 -2.91
CA LYS A 98 -10.12 -4.74 -1.59
C LYS A 98 -11.41 -5.55 -1.69
N VAL A 99 -11.38 -6.80 -1.25
CA VAL A 99 -12.53 -7.74 -1.34
C VAL A 99 -13.49 -7.57 -0.18
N TYR A 100 -12.98 -7.18 1.00
CA TYR A 100 -13.74 -6.87 2.21
C TYR A 100 -13.22 -5.57 2.82
N PRO A 101 -13.95 -4.97 3.77
CA PRO A 101 -13.53 -3.68 4.35
C PRO A 101 -12.12 -3.66 4.89
N ASP A 102 -11.64 -4.78 5.43
CA ASP A 102 -10.34 -4.92 6.10
C ASP A 102 -9.35 -5.84 5.37
N GLN A 103 -9.66 -6.27 4.13
CA GLN A 103 -8.80 -7.23 3.42
C GLN A 103 -8.41 -6.73 2.04
N MET A 104 -7.11 -6.77 1.76
CA MET A 104 -6.51 -6.51 0.46
C MET A 104 -5.93 -7.82 -0.08
N LEU A 105 -6.49 -8.31 -1.19
CA LEU A 105 -5.87 -9.39 -1.95
C LEU A 105 -4.92 -8.81 -2.99
N ALA A 106 -3.69 -9.29 -3.01
CA ALA A 106 -2.73 -9.05 -4.07
C ALA A 106 -2.63 -10.30 -4.95
N ILE A 107 -2.74 -10.11 -6.26
CA ILE A 107 -2.88 -11.21 -7.23
C ILE A 107 -1.80 -11.09 -8.29
N GLY A 108 -1.08 -12.19 -8.53
CA GLY A 108 -0.04 -12.28 -9.54
C GLY A 108 1.21 -11.47 -9.20
N GLY A 109 1.80 -10.88 -10.23
CA GLY A 109 3.09 -10.21 -10.16
C GLY A 109 4.26 -11.15 -10.43
N GLN A 110 5.45 -10.62 -10.26
CA GLN A 110 6.69 -11.36 -10.48
C GLN A 110 7.73 -11.03 -9.41
N HIS A 111 8.62 -11.97 -9.18
CA HIS A 111 9.89 -11.77 -8.49
C HIS A 111 11.00 -11.62 -9.55
N VAL A 112 12.19 -11.19 -9.15
CA VAL A 112 13.35 -11.08 -10.05
C VAL A 112 13.63 -12.37 -10.80
N ASP A 113 13.56 -13.49 -10.12
CA ASP A 113 13.72 -14.79 -10.74
C ASP A 113 12.38 -15.32 -11.26
N SER A 114 12.11 -15.04 -12.55
CA SER A 114 10.90 -15.51 -13.22
C SER A 114 10.82 -17.03 -13.41
N THR A 115 11.87 -17.76 -13.07
CA THR A 115 11.90 -19.24 -13.19
C THR A 115 11.30 -19.94 -11.96
N HIS A 116 11.11 -19.20 -10.87
CA HIS A 116 10.54 -19.71 -9.63
C HIS A 116 9.13 -19.15 -9.39
N CYS A 117 8.30 -19.97 -8.78
CA CYS A 117 7.00 -19.49 -8.30
C CYS A 117 7.20 -18.43 -7.20
N LEU A 118 6.27 -17.47 -7.15
CA LEU A 118 6.25 -16.48 -6.08
C LEU A 118 6.16 -17.16 -4.70
N GLU A 119 7.06 -16.84 -3.81
CA GLU A 119 6.90 -17.20 -2.40
C GLU A 119 5.63 -16.54 -1.85
N GLY A 120 4.93 -17.22 -0.95
CA GLY A 120 3.60 -16.79 -0.47
C GLY A 120 2.47 -17.04 -1.46
N GLY A 121 2.74 -17.64 -2.65
CA GLY A 121 1.73 -18.00 -3.66
C GLY A 121 1.32 -16.86 -4.59
N VAL A 122 0.47 -17.20 -5.56
CA VAL A 122 -0.04 -16.27 -6.58
C VAL A 122 -0.97 -15.22 -5.97
N ILE A 123 -1.69 -15.59 -4.92
CA ILE A 123 -2.61 -14.71 -4.19
C ILE A 123 -2.13 -14.62 -2.75
N VAL A 124 -1.99 -13.41 -2.25
CA VAL A 124 -1.72 -13.15 -0.83
C VAL A 124 -2.79 -12.22 -0.28
N ASN A 125 -3.14 -12.41 0.99
CA ASN A 125 -4.10 -11.60 1.71
C ASN A 125 -3.38 -10.74 2.75
N PHE A 126 -3.56 -9.43 2.69
CA PHE A 126 -3.06 -8.49 3.70
C PHE A 126 -4.24 -7.88 4.46
N ASN A 127 -4.23 -8.04 5.77
CA ASN A 127 -5.26 -7.48 6.63
C ASN A 127 -4.96 -6.02 6.98
N LEU A 128 -5.85 -5.11 6.58
CA LEU A 128 -5.67 -3.66 6.72
C LEU A 128 -5.83 -3.17 8.16
N ASN A 129 -6.45 -3.96 9.04
CA ASN A 129 -6.63 -3.62 10.45
C ASN A 129 -5.45 -4.09 11.29
N THR A 130 -4.99 -5.33 11.08
CA THR A 130 -3.89 -5.94 11.83
C THR A 130 -2.52 -5.59 11.27
N LEU A 131 -2.48 -5.11 10.03
CA LEU A 131 -1.26 -4.78 9.26
C LEU A 131 -0.34 -6.00 9.12
N ARG A 132 -0.93 -7.14 8.78
CA ARG A 132 -0.22 -8.42 8.61
C ARG A 132 -0.72 -9.15 7.36
N PHE A 133 0.17 -9.92 6.76
CA PHE A 133 -0.21 -10.94 5.81
C PHE A 133 -0.86 -12.09 6.58
N GLU A 134 -1.93 -12.64 6.01
CA GLU A 134 -2.66 -13.79 6.53
C GLU A 134 -2.26 -15.03 5.73
N ASP A 135 -2.11 -16.17 6.42
CA ASP A 135 -1.71 -17.41 5.78
C ASP A 135 -2.77 -17.96 4.82
N GLU A 136 -4.02 -17.63 5.07
CA GLU A 136 -5.17 -18.10 4.30
C GLU A 136 -6.17 -16.97 4.02
N TYR A 137 -6.86 -17.09 2.90
CA TYR A 137 -8.03 -16.29 2.62
C TYR A 137 -9.29 -17.03 3.05
N ASP A 138 -9.99 -16.50 4.04
CA ASP A 138 -11.27 -17.03 4.49
C ASP A 138 -12.36 -15.95 4.29
N PRO A 139 -13.28 -16.15 3.32
CA PRO A 139 -14.31 -15.15 3.02
C PRO A 139 -15.35 -14.99 4.15
N THR A 140 -15.30 -15.82 5.17
CA THR A 140 -16.19 -15.73 6.34
C THR A 140 -15.56 -14.92 7.49
N LYS A 141 -14.27 -14.71 7.45
CA LYS A 141 -13.48 -14.00 8.48
C LYS A 141 -13.11 -12.60 8.01
N TRP A 142 -14.01 -11.65 8.20
CA TRP A 142 -13.72 -10.24 7.93
C TRP A 142 -14.33 -9.35 9.02
N SER A 143 -13.85 -8.14 9.12
CA SER A 143 -14.37 -7.13 10.04
C SER A 143 -14.53 -5.77 9.35
N LYS A 144 -15.20 -4.84 10.02
CA LYS A 144 -15.24 -3.46 9.54
C LYS A 144 -13.82 -2.89 9.60
N TYR A 145 -13.48 -2.10 8.59
CA TYR A 145 -12.22 -1.37 8.61
C TYR A 145 -12.17 -0.43 9.81
N LYS A 146 -11.05 -0.46 10.49
CA LYS A 146 -10.69 0.51 11.53
C LYS A 146 -9.36 1.14 11.13
N VAL A 147 -9.28 2.46 11.23
CA VAL A 147 -7.99 3.14 11.00
C VAL A 147 -6.97 2.60 12.00
N PRO A 148 -5.85 2.05 11.53
CA PRO A 148 -4.84 1.50 12.45
C PRO A 148 -4.30 2.54 13.43
N ASP A 149 -4.01 2.13 14.66
CA ASP A 149 -3.44 3.00 15.71
C ASP A 149 -2.15 3.68 15.24
N LEU A 150 -1.38 2.98 14.39
CA LEU A 150 -0.18 3.52 13.77
C LEU A 150 -0.45 4.79 12.96
N VAL A 151 -1.62 4.89 12.34
CA VAL A 151 -2.07 6.05 11.58
C VAL A 151 -2.67 7.10 12.50
N THR A 152 -3.63 6.70 13.38
CA THR A 152 -4.33 7.65 14.26
C THR A 152 -3.40 8.38 15.22
N LYS A 153 -2.30 7.75 15.60
CA LYS A 153 -1.24 8.38 16.42
C LYS A 153 -0.74 9.70 15.81
N TRP A 154 -0.74 9.80 14.48
CA TRP A 154 -0.19 10.96 13.77
C TRP A 154 -1.25 11.94 13.26
N ILE A 155 -2.41 11.43 12.84
CA ILE A 155 -3.46 12.26 12.25
C ILE A 155 -4.53 12.66 13.25
N GLY A 156 -4.50 12.09 14.46
CA GLY A 156 -5.61 12.17 15.41
C GLY A 156 -6.76 11.24 15.01
N GLY A 157 -7.78 11.17 15.86
CA GLY A 157 -8.95 10.30 15.69
C GLY A 157 -9.06 9.28 16.82
N LYS A 158 -10.20 8.64 16.92
CA LYS A 158 -10.49 7.57 17.90
C LYS A 158 -10.64 6.24 17.18
#